data_bbac85ccea808964c7002a637d679a01
#
_entry.id   bbac85ccea808964c7002a637d679a01
#
_cell.length_a   1.000
_cell.length_b   1.000
_cell.length_c   1.000
_cell.angle_alpha   90.00
_cell.angle_beta   90.00
_cell.angle_gamma   90.00
#
_symmetry.space_group_name_H-M   'P 1'
#
loop_
_entity.id
_entity.type
_entity.pdbx_description
1 polymer ?
#
loop_
_entity_poly.entity_id
_entity_poly.type
_entity_poly.pdbx_seq_one_letter_code
_entity_poly.pdbx_strand_id
1 'polypeptide(L)'
;KYILIFFIFIFISPVNVIANQIKPLAELKLYDSENYTLHLMERCSVLYAALSILENNNDYENKYKVFLQSSIIAKNKLFPDIDEATLYKNSIEDFKISLSFFLQILKQNYLKNKSYLSEEWLVDDFNTCLKL
;
A
#
# COMPACT_ATOMS: atom_id res chain seq x y z
N LYS A 1 30.78 35.94 -29.51
CA LYS A 1 29.85 36.01 -28.38
C LYS A 1 28.99 34.77 -28.41
N TYR A 2 29.37 33.74 -27.62
CA TYR A 2 28.60 32.51 -27.48
C TYR A 2 27.66 32.66 -26.28
N ILE A 3 26.36 32.61 -26.55
CA ILE A 3 25.32 32.57 -25.52
C ILE A 3 25.20 31.13 -25.07
N LEU A 4 25.67 30.84 -23.84
CA LEU A 4 25.52 29.57 -23.18
C LEU A 4 24.08 29.51 -22.64
N ILE A 5 23.21 28.79 -23.36
CA ILE A 5 21.87 28.49 -22.88
C ILE A 5 21.97 27.35 -21.85
N PHE A 6 21.85 27.71 -20.57
CA PHE A 6 21.74 26.78 -19.48
C PHE A 6 20.33 26.15 -19.54
N PHE A 7 20.27 24.91 -20.04
CA PHE A 7 19.08 24.08 -19.90
C PHE A 7 18.96 23.68 -18.44
N ILE A 8 18.10 24.40 -17.70
CA ILE A 8 17.65 23.95 -16.38
C ILE A 8 16.70 22.79 -16.62
N PHE A 9 17.19 21.56 -16.52
CA PHE A 9 16.34 20.38 -16.38
C PHE A 9 15.66 20.46 -15.03
N ILE A 10 14.43 20.99 -15.02
CA ILE A 10 13.52 20.85 -13.89
C ILE A 10 13.18 19.36 -13.82
N PHE A 11 13.82 18.65 -12.91
CA PHE A 11 13.39 17.33 -12.49
C PHE A 11 12.03 17.48 -11.80
N ILE A 12 10.97 17.46 -12.61
CA ILE A 12 9.61 17.26 -12.12
C ILE A 12 9.57 15.81 -11.64
N SER A 13 9.72 15.63 -10.35
CA SER A 13 9.66 14.31 -9.71
C SER A 13 8.32 13.67 -10.07
N PRO A 14 8.28 12.41 -10.55
CA PRO A 14 7.06 11.74 -11.00
C PRO A 14 6.19 11.23 -9.84
N VAL A 15 6.13 11.99 -8.74
CA VAL A 15 5.38 11.57 -7.54
C VAL A 15 3.87 11.47 -7.78
N ASN A 16 3.36 12.22 -8.76
CA ASN A 16 1.94 12.19 -9.10
C ASN A 16 1.50 10.95 -9.90
N VAL A 17 2.44 10.20 -10.48
CA VAL A 17 2.12 9.02 -11.31
C VAL A 17 1.80 7.80 -10.44
N ILE A 18 2.37 7.71 -9.26
CA ILE A 18 2.26 6.53 -8.40
C ILE A 18 0.92 6.47 -7.68
N ALA A 19 0.40 7.61 -7.21
CA ALA A 19 -0.89 7.67 -6.52
C ALA A 19 -2.07 7.25 -7.44
N ASN A 20 -1.95 7.48 -8.75
CA ASN A 20 -2.96 7.08 -9.73
C ASN A 20 -2.93 5.58 -10.08
N GLN A 21 -1.98 4.81 -9.58
CA GLN A 21 -1.86 3.37 -9.87
C GLN A 21 -2.47 2.49 -8.76
N ILE A 22 -2.72 3.04 -7.57
CA ILE A 22 -3.31 2.28 -6.47
C ILE A 22 -4.83 2.38 -6.56
N LYS A 23 -5.47 1.28 -6.97
CA LYS A 23 -6.93 1.21 -7.02
C LYS A 23 -7.51 1.10 -5.60
N PRO A 24 -8.55 1.89 -5.25
CA PRO A 24 -9.29 1.72 -4.00
C PRO A 24 -9.88 0.31 -3.87
N LEU A 25 -10.04 -0.18 -2.64
CA LEU A 25 -10.67 -1.49 -2.39
C LEU A 25 -12.09 -1.59 -2.97
N ALA A 26 -12.84 -0.49 -2.97
CA ALA A 26 -14.16 -0.43 -3.57
C ALA A 26 -14.14 -0.75 -5.07
N GLU A 27 -13.14 -0.26 -5.80
CA GLU A 27 -12.94 -0.60 -7.22
C GLU A 27 -12.52 -2.06 -7.40
N LEU A 28 -11.58 -2.55 -6.60
CA LEU A 28 -11.12 -3.94 -6.67
C LEU A 28 -12.25 -4.93 -6.43
N LYS A 29 -13.20 -4.61 -5.55
CA LYS A 29 -14.39 -5.41 -5.31
C LYS A 29 -15.27 -5.56 -6.56
N LEU A 30 -15.33 -4.52 -7.40
CA LEU A 30 -16.14 -4.53 -8.62
C LEU A 30 -15.46 -5.27 -9.77
N TYR A 31 -14.14 -5.12 -9.92
CA TYR A 31 -13.40 -5.62 -11.08
C TYR A 31 -12.71 -6.95 -10.85
N ASP A 32 -12.41 -7.32 -9.61
CA ASP A 32 -11.72 -8.55 -9.24
C ASP A 32 -12.32 -9.17 -7.97
N SER A 33 -13.61 -9.49 -8.05
CA SER A 33 -14.36 -10.03 -6.91
C SER A 33 -13.84 -11.38 -6.42
N GLU A 34 -13.24 -12.19 -7.32
CA GLU A 34 -12.70 -13.51 -6.98
C GLU A 34 -11.48 -13.40 -6.05
N ASN A 35 -10.62 -12.40 -6.29
CA ASN A 35 -9.42 -12.16 -5.50
C ASN A 35 -9.60 -11.05 -4.45
N TYR A 36 -10.82 -10.52 -4.30
CA TYR A 36 -11.07 -9.38 -3.42
C TYR A 36 -10.60 -9.63 -1.98
N THR A 37 -10.82 -10.83 -1.45
CA THR A 37 -10.38 -11.17 -0.09
C THR A 37 -8.85 -11.08 0.05
N LEU A 38 -8.11 -11.53 -0.95
CA LEU A 38 -6.66 -11.38 -0.97
C LEU A 38 -6.24 -9.92 -1.00
N HIS A 39 -6.81 -9.13 -1.93
CA HIS A 39 -6.52 -7.70 -2.02
C HIS A 39 -6.85 -6.95 -0.73
N LEU A 40 -7.95 -7.32 -0.06
CA LEU A 40 -8.35 -6.77 1.22
C LEU A 40 -7.30 -7.06 2.31
N MET A 41 -6.84 -8.30 2.43
CA MET A 41 -5.81 -8.67 3.41
C MET A 41 -4.48 -7.96 3.15
N GLU A 42 -4.05 -7.89 1.89
CA GLU A 42 -2.84 -7.18 1.49
C GLU A 42 -2.94 -5.68 1.80
N ARG A 43 -4.05 -5.03 1.45
CA ARG A 43 -4.28 -3.62 1.71
C ARG A 43 -4.28 -3.30 3.20
N CYS A 44 -5.01 -4.09 4.00
CA CYS A 44 -5.08 -3.89 5.44
C CYS A 44 -3.72 -4.12 6.11
N SER A 45 -2.94 -5.12 5.67
CA SER A 45 -1.60 -5.33 6.20
C SER A 45 -0.70 -4.13 5.98
N VAL A 46 -0.70 -3.55 4.78
CA VAL A 46 0.15 -2.40 4.43
C VAL A 46 -0.29 -1.12 5.13
N LEU A 47 -1.60 -0.85 5.19
CA LEU A 47 -2.14 0.32 5.89
C LEU A 47 -1.81 0.29 7.38
N TYR A 48 -2.06 -0.82 8.05
CA TYR A 48 -1.72 -0.95 9.46
C TYR A 48 -0.21 -0.88 9.71
N ALA A 49 0.63 -1.48 8.85
CA ALA A 49 2.07 -1.39 8.96
C ALA A 49 2.57 0.06 8.81
N ALA A 50 2.07 0.78 7.81
CA ALA A 50 2.45 2.17 7.59
C ALA A 50 2.04 3.07 8.76
N LEU A 51 0.80 2.94 9.26
CA LEU A 51 0.31 3.69 10.41
C LEU A 51 1.04 3.31 11.69
N SER A 52 1.37 2.03 11.91
CA SER A 52 2.13 1.61 13.09
C SER A 52 3.50 2.29 13.17
N ILE A 53 4.17 2.44 12.02
CA ILE A 53 5.46 3.12 11.92
C ILE A 53 5.30 4.64 12.16
N LEU A 54 4.28 5.25 11.54
CA LEU A 54 4.11 6.71 11.59
C LEU A 54 3.58 7.21 12.93
N GLU A 55 2.77 6.42 13.61
CA GLU A 55 2.11 6.75 14.87
C GLU A 55 2.76 6.06 16.09
N ASN A 56 3.75 5.18 15.86
CA ASN A 56 4.35 4.33 16.88
C ASN A 56 3.30 3.53 17.67
N ASN A 57 2.36 2.88 16.94
CA ASN A 57 1.20 2.21 17.49
C ASN A 57 1.35 0.69 17.46
N ASN A 58 1.53 0.07 18.62
CA ASN A 58 1.73 -1.37 18.76
C ASN A 58 0.48 -2.20 18.38
N ASP A 59 -0.74 -1.66 18.55
CA ASP A 59 -1.95 -2.35 18.16
C ASP A 59 -2.03 -2.49 16.64
N TYR A 60 -1.62 -1.46 15.91
CA TYR A 60 -1.51 -1.52 14.45
C TYR A 60 -0.39 -2.47 14.02
N GLU A 61 0.71 -2.54 14.76
CA GLU A 61 1.78 -3.51 14.51
C GLU A 61 1.26 -4.95 14.60
N ASN A 62 0.49 -5.28 15.63
CA ASN A 62 -0.09 -6.61 15.77
C ASN A 62 -1.09 -6.92 14.64
N LYS A 63 -1.93 -5.96 14.28
CA LYS A 63 -2.92 -6.13 13.20
C LYS A 63 -2.25 -6.39 11.86
N TYR A 64 -1.22 -5.63 11.46
CA TYR A 64 -0.61 -5.86 10.16
C TYR A 64 0.01 -7.26 10.03
N LYS A 65 0.59 -7.79 11.11
CA LYS A 65 1.16 -9.15 11.12
C LYS A 65 0.11 -10.21 10.84
N VAL A 66 -1.07 -10.07 11.46
CA VAL A 66 -2.20 -10.98 11.24
C VAL A 66 -2.69 -10.91 9.79
N PHE A 67 -2.88 -9.70 9.25
CA PHE A 67 -3.33 -9.53 7.87
C PHE A 67 -2.30 -10.03 6.85
N LEU A 68 -1.00 -9.76 7.07
CA LEU A 68 0.07 -10.25 6.21
C LEU A 68 0.10 -11.79 6.18
N GLN A 69 0.03 -12.43 7.35
CA GLN A 69 -0.03 -13.88 7.42
C GLN A 69 -1.28 -14.44 6.71
N SER A 70 -2.43 -13.81 6.90
CA SER A 70 -3.69 -14.20 6.25
C SER A 70 -3.60 -14.08 4.72
N SER A 71 -2.94 -13.03 4.20
CA SER A 71 -2.73 -12.86 2.76
C SER A 71 -1.83 -13.95 2.18
N ILE A 72 -0.77 -14.34 2.89
CA ILE A 72 0.13 -15.43 2.48
C ILE A 72 -0.63 -16.77 2.44
N ILE A 73 -1.45 -17.06 3.45
CA ILE A 73 -2.29 -18.27 3.48
C ILE A 73 -3.29 -18.26 2.31
N ALA A 74 -3.89 -17.12 2.00
CA ALA A 74 -4.79 -17.00 0.86
C ALA A 74 -4.07 -17.24 -0.47
N LYS A 75 -2.86 -16.69 -0.64
CA LYS A 75 -2.02 -16.93 -1.84
C LYS A 75 -1.67 -18.40 -2.01
N ASN A 76 -1.30 -19.10 -0.93
CA ASN A 76 -1.00 -20.53 -0.99
C ASN A 76 -2.19 -21.37 -1.51
N LYS A 77 -3.41 -20.95 -1.18
CA LYS A 77 -4.62 -21.62 -1.69
C LYS A 77 -4.92 -21.31 -3.14
N LEU A 78 -4.62 -20.07 -3.58
CA LEU A 78 -4.88 -19.63 -4.95
C LEU A 78 -3.82 -20.13 -5.94
N PHE A 79 -2.59 -20.34 -5.47
CA PHE A 79 -1.43 -20.72 -6.29
C PHE A 79 -0.77 -22.00 -5.78
N PRO A 80 -1.48 -23.14 -5.79
CA PRO A 80 -0.99 -24.39 -5.20
C PRO A 80 0.25 -24.98 -5.91
N ASP A 81 0.50 -24.55 -7.16
CA ASP A 81 1.64 -25.00 -7.96
C ASP A 81 2.95 -24.26 -7.66
N ILE A 82 2.89 -23.20 -6.85
CA ILE A 82 4.07 -22.46 -6.43
C ILE A 82 4.50 -22.96 -5.06
N ASP A 83 5.79 -23.31 -4.91
CA ASP A 83 6.29 -23.76 -3.62
C ASP A 83 6.16 -22.66 -2.55
N GLU A 84 5.87 -23.09 -1.32
CA GLU A 84 5.54 -22.20 -0.20
C GLU A 84 6.66 -21.20 0.12
N ALA A 85 7.92 -21.61 0.01
CA ALA A 85 9.07 -20.75 0.31
C ALA A 85 9.20 -19.62 -0.73
N THR A 86 9.03 -19.93 -2.01
CA THR A 86 9.02 -18.96 -3.09
C THR A 86 7.86 -17.99 -2.95
N LEU A 87 6.66 -18.50 -2.64
CA LEU A 87 5.46 -17.68 -2.48
C LEU A 87 5.59 -16.75 -1.26
N TYR A 88 6.12 -17.25 -0.16
CA TYR A 88 6.40 -16.45 1.03
C TYR A 88 7.39 -15.31 0.71
N LYS A 89 8.51 -15.64 0.09
CA LYS A 89 9.54 -14.65 -0.30
C LYS A 89 8.94 -13.55 -1.16
N ASN A 90 8.21 -13.92 -2.22
CA ASN A 90 7.58 -12.96 -3.14
C ASN A 90 6.56 -12.07 -2.39
N SER A 91 5.75 -12.65 -1.52
CA SER A 91 4.76 -11.90 -0.72
C SER A 91 5.40 -10.87 0.20
N ILE A 92 6.55 -11.20 0.81
CA ILE A 92 7.29 -10.26 1.65
C ILE A 92 7.92 -9.13 0.82
N GLU A 93 8.43 -9.43 -0.38
CA GLU A 93 8.95 -8.42 -1.31
C GLU A 93 7.85 -7.46 -1.78
N ASP A 94 6.70 -7.98 -2.20
CA ASP A 94 5.53 -7.20 -2.59
C ASP A 94 5.03 -6.31 -1.46
N PHE A 95 4.95 -6.87 -0.24
CA PHE A 95 4.59 -6.11 0.96
C PHE A 95 5.54 -4.94 1.21
N LYS A 96 6.85 -5.15 1.14
CA LYS A 96 7.85 -4.08 1.34
C LYS A 96 7.72 -2.96 0.32
N ILE A 97 7.51 -3.31 -0.95
CA ILE A 97 7.29 -2.34 -2.02
C ILE A 97 6.04 -1.51 -1.74
N SER A 98 4.93 -2.18 -1.46
CA SER A 98 3.66 -1.53 -1.15
C SER A 98 3.75 -0.66 0.10
N LEU A 99 4.42 -1.13 1.16
CA LEU A 99 4.64 -0.36 2.38
C LEU A 99 5.41 0.94 2.11
N SER A 100 6.44 0.87 1.27
CA SER A 100 7.21 2.07 0.88
C SER A 100 6.32 3.12 0.22
N PHE A 101 5.41 2.72 -0.69
CA PHE A 101 4.46 3.62 -1.34
C PHE A 101 3.46 4.21 -0.36
N PHE A 102 2.87 3.40 0.51
CA PHE A 102 1.90 3.90 1.50
C PHE A 102 2.54 4.84 2.50
N LEU A 103 3.76 4.55 2.98
CA LEU A 103 4.51 5.47 3.84
C LEU A 103 4.72 6.83 3.17
N GLN A 104 5.03 6.85 1.88
CA GLN A 104 5.21 8.09 1.13
C GLN A 104 3.90 8.86 1.00
N ILE A 105 2.80 8.21 0.61
CA ILE A 105 1.49 8.84 0.46
C ILE A 105 1.02 9.42 1.81
N LEU A 106 1.06 8.63 2.87
CA LEU A 106 0.59 9.05 4.20
C LEU A 106 1.42 10.22 4.74
N LYS A 107 2.75 10.21 4.58
CA LYS A 107 3.61 11.34 4.96
C LYS A 107 3.27 12.60 4.20
N GLN A 108 3.03 12.51 2.88
CA GLN A 108 2.63 13.65 2.07
C GLN A 108 1.27 14.21 2.49
N ASN A 109 0.31 13.33 2.79
CA ASN A 109 -0.99 13.73 3.31
C ASN A 109 -0.85 14.48 4.64
N TYR A 110 -0.02 13.99 5.55
CA TYR A 110 0.22 14.67 6.83
C TYR A 110 0.87 16.05 6.65
N LEU A 111 1.82 16.18 5.73
CA LEU A 111 2.46 17.46 5.44
C LEU A 111 1.45 18.49 4.92
N LYS A 112 0.51 18.07 4.05
CA LYS A 112 -0.49 18.94 3.43
C LYS A 112 -1.67 19.25 4.37
N ASN A 113 -2.21 18.22 5.01
CA ASN A 113 -3.53 18.25 5.66
C ASN A 113 -3.47 18.02 7.18
N LYS A 114 -2.28 17.77 7.74
CA LYS A 114 -2.07 17.39 9.16
C LYS A 114 -2.84 16.11 9.57
N SER A 115 -3.14 15.27 8.58
CA SER A 115 -3.76 13.95 8.76
C SER A 115 -3.13 12.95 7.79
N TYR A 116 -2.80 11.77 8.26
CA TYR A 116 -2.31 10.68 7.41
C TYR A 116 -3.40 10.20 6.45
N LEU A 117 -4.61 10.00 6.96
CA LEU A 117 -5.78 9.56 6.21
C LEU A 117 -6.60 10.78 5.79
N SER A 118 -6.18 11.49 4.76
CA SER A 118 -6.86 12.71 4.30
C SER A 118 -7.55 12.57 2.95
N GLU A 119 -7.25 11.51 2.19
CA GLU A 119 -7.91 11.20 0.93
C GLU A 119 -9.09 10.27 1.19
N GLU A 120 -10.25 10.54 0.58
CA GLU A 120 -11.51 9.81 0.80
C GLU A 120 -11.33 8.29 0.61
N TRP A 121 -10.68 7.86 -0.48
CA TRP A 121 -10.45 6.45 -0.73
C TRP A 121 -9.56 5.75 0.33
N LEU A 122 -8.59 6.47 0.91
CA LEU A 122 -7.75 5.94 2.01
C LEU A 122 -8.55 5.77 3.29
N VAL A 123 -9.43 6.74 3.59
CA VAL A 123 -10.36 6.68 4.74
C VAL A 123 -11.29 5.49 4.57
N ASP A 124 -11.84 5.29 3.37
CA ASP A 124 -12.76 4.19 3.08
C ASP A 124 -12.08 2.82 3.16
N ASP A 125 -10.86 2.71 2.59
CA ASP A 125 -10.06 1.49 2.69
C ASP A 125 -9.74 1.17 4.16
N PHE A 126 -9.32 2.18 4.95
CA PHE A 126 -9.02 1.99 6.37
C PHE A 126 -10.26 1.62 7.18
N ASN A 127 -11.40 2.29 6.94
CA ASN A 127 -12.67 1.94 7.56
C ASN A 127 -13.13 0.52 7.23
N THR A 128 -12.80 0.03 6.03
CA THR A 128 -13.05 -1.35 5.65
C THR A 128 -12.19 -2.31 6.48
N CYS A 129 -10.92 -1.98 6.68
CA CYS A 129 -10.01 -2.77 7.51
C CYS A 129 -10.40 -2.78 9.00
N LEU A 130 -10.99 -1.68 9.51
CA LEU A 130 -11.45 -1.61 10.90
C LEU A 130 -12.63 -2.54 11.23
N LYS A 131 -13.40 -2.96 10.21
CA LYS A 131 -14.56 -3.84 10.38
C LYS A 131 -14.22 -5.32 10.41
N LEU A 132 -12.94 -5.67 10.19
CA LEU A 132 -12.43 -7.03 10.22
C LEU A 132 -11.81 -7.38 11.56
#